data_7689040efc26bacb414ecd2a1172002b
#
_entry.id   7689040efc26bacb414ecd2a1172002b
#
_cell.length_a   1.000
_cell.length_b   1.000
_cell.length_c   1.000
_cell.angle_alpha   90.00
_cell.angle_beta   90.00
_cell.angle_gamma   90.00
#
_symmetry.space_group_name_H-M   'P 1'
#
loop_
_entity.id
_entity.type
_entity.pdbx_description
1 polymer ?
#
loop_
_entity_poly.entity_id
_entity_poly.type
_entity_poly.pdbx_seq_one_letter_code
_entity_poly.pdbx_strand_id
1 'polypeptide(L)'
;MSFDPPFSHGSTASGLSRRRFVQGLALGGVVAASGLWRYDARAAAQATTPVLRGSSQSLQISRLPVNFTGHTRSAITVNQSLPAPTLRWREGDTVGVRVRNALTDQATSVHWHGLLLPANMD
;
A
#
# COMPACT_ATOMS: atom_id res chain seq x y z
N MET A 1 64.04 20.13 1.57
CA MET A 1 62.98 19.72 2.49
C MET A 1 61.76 19.42 1.66
N SER A 2 61.58 18.13 1.29
CA SER A 2 60.42 17.64 0.55
C SER A 2 59.43 17.05 1.59
N PHE A 3 58.20 17.51 1.53
CA PHE A 3 57.09 16.95 2.31
C PHE A 3 56.23 16.13 1.38
N ASP A 4 56.27 14.80 1.52
CA ASP A 4 55.28 13.90 0.94
C ASP A 4 54.16 13.64 1.95
N PRO A 5 52.88 13.81 1.59
CA PRO A 5 51.78 13.32 2.39
C PRO A 5 51.38 11.90 1.96
N PRO A 6 51.09 10.98 2.88
CA PRO A 6 50.60 9.67 2.56
C PRO A 6 49.07 9.71 2.39
N PHE A 7 48.60 9.62 1.16
CA PHE A 7 47.17 9.29 0.92
C PHE A 7 47.00 7.77 0.87
N SER A 8 46.51 7.21 1.94
CA SER A 8 46.00 5.85 2.01
C SER A 8 44.61 5.81 1.32
N HIS A 9 44.52 5.14 0.19
CA HIS A 9 43.27 4.90 -0.46
C HIS A 9 42.49 3.81 0.26
N GLY A 10 41.35 4.22 0.78
CA GLY A 10 40.39 3.39 1.45
C GLY A 10 39.66 2.43 0.48
N SER A 11 39.24 1.39 1.08
CA SER A 11 38.42 0.26 0.70
C SER A 11 37.47 0.48 -0.46
N THR A 12 37.69 -0.29 -1.53
CA THR A 12 36.69 -0.52 -2.58
C THR A 12 35.57 -1.39 -1.99
N ALA A 13 34.41 -0.80 -1.76
CA ALA A 13 33.19 -1.55 -1.51
C ALA A 13 32.88 -2.39 -2.76
N SER A 14 33.13 -3.70 -2.70
CA SER A 14 32.80 -4.65 -3.74
C SER A 14 31.29 -4.78 -3.82
N GLY A 15 30.66 -4.06 -4.75
CA GLY A 15 29.23 -4.21 -5.06
C GLY A 15 28.93 -5.67 -5.45
N LEU A 16 27.93 -6.25 -4.81
CA LEU A 16 27.44 -7.58 -5.16
C LEU A 16 27.02 -7.61 -6.63
N SER A 17 27.65 -8.47 -7.43
CA SER A 17 27.29 -8.63 -8.84
C SER A 17 25.87 -9.21 -8.94
N ARG A 18 25.09 -8.79 -9.94
CA ARG A 18 23.73 -9.30 -10.20
C ARG A 18 23.67 -10.83 -10.22
N ARG A 19 24.71 -11.47 -10.72
CA ARG A 19 24.83 -12.93 -10.77
C ARG A 19 24.91 -13.55 -9.38
N ARG A 20 25.62 -12.95 -8.42
CA ARG A 20 25.69 -13.42 -7.03
C ARG A 20 24.39 -13.18 -6.28
N PHE A 21 23.68 -12.10 -6.61
CA PHE A 21 22.35 -11.84 -6.04
C PHE A 21 21.34 -12.91 -6.47
N VAL A 22 21.30 -13.26 -7.77
CA VAL A 22 20.42 -14.33 -8.29
C VAL A 22 20.79 -15.70 -7.73
N GLN A 23 22.07 -16.01 -7.59
CA GLN A 23 22.54 -17.27 -6.96
C GLN A 23 22.18 -17.35 -5.48
N GLY A 24 22.24 -16.23 -4.76
CA GLY A 24 21.79 -16.15 -3.35
C GLY A 24 20.30 -16.40 -3.19
N LEU A 25 19.47 -15.93 -4.14
CA LEU A 25 18.04 -16.20 -4.17
C LEU A 25 17.73 -17.71 -4.39
N ALA A 26 18.48 -18.38 -5.25
CA ALA A 26 18.30 -19.81 -5.53
C ALA A 26 18.65 -20.68 -4.31
N LEU A 27 19.69 -20.33 -3.57
CA LEU A 27 20.08 -21.03 -2.32
C LEU A 27 19.15 -20.69 -1.15
N GLY A 28 18.64 -19.45 -1.07
CA GLY A 28 17.66 -19.03 -0.07
C GLY A 28 16.31 -19.73 -0.19
N GLY A 29 15.92 -20.11 -1.42
CA GLY A 29 14.70 -20.86 -1.67
C GLY A 29 14.67 -22.25 -1.04
N VAL A 30 15.80 -22.93 -0.96
CA VAL A 30 15.91 -24.27 -0.36
C VAL A 30 15.78 -24.22 1.17
N VAL A 31 16.28 -23.17 1.81
CA VAL A 31 16.17 -22.99 3.27
C VAL A 31 14.73 -22.62 3.66
N ALA A 32 14.01 -21.87 2.83
CA ALA A 32 12.61 -21.56 3.06
C ALA A 32 11.70 -22.80 2.96
N ALA A 33 12.05 -23.77 2.09
CA ALA A 33 11.33 -25.03 1.94
C ALA A 33 11.50 -25.98 3.14
N SER A 34 12.55 -25.82 3.95
CA SER A 34 12.82 -26.64 5.15
C SER A 34 12.00 -26.27 6.39
N GLY A 35 11.11 -25.27 6.29
CA GLY A 35 10.17 -24.91 7.36
C GLY A 35 10.79 -24.25 8.60
N LEU A 36 12.11 -23.96 8.59
CA LEU A 36 12.80 -23.34 9.72
C LEU A 36 12.56 -21.83 9.84
N TRP A 37 12.02 -21.19 8.81
CA TRP A 37 11.66 -19.78 8.82
C TRP A 37 10.15 -19.67 8.62
N ARG A 38 9.41 -19.83 9.71
CA ARG A 38 8.01 -19.41 9.75
C ARG A 38 7.97 -17.88 9.88
N TYR A 39 8.38 -17.17 8.83
CA TYR A 39 7.84 -15.85 8.63
C TYR A 39 6.35 -16.03 8.34
N ASP A 40 5.51 -15.49 9.20
CA ASP A 40 4.10 -15.40 8.93
C ASP A 40 3.95 -14.62 7.61
N ALA A 41 3.86 -15.35 6.50
CA ALA A 41 3.59 -14.82 5.16
C ALA A 41 2.19 -14.19 5.04
N ARG A 42 1.50 -14.00 6.17
CA ARG A 42 0.24 -13.28 6.26
C ARG A 42 0.34 -11.79 5.94
N ALA A 43 1.55 -11.21 6.00
CA ALA A 43 1.75 -9.80 5.65
C ALA A 43 1.83 -9.54 4.15
N ALA A 44 1.92 -10.57 3.33
CA ALA A 44 2.06 -10.43 1.87
C ALA A 44 0.88 -10.99 1.07
N ALA A 45 -0.26 -11.28 1.70
CA ALA A 45 -1.50 -11.26 0.97
C ALA A 45 -1.67 -9.82 0.50
N GLN A 46 -1.28 -9.54 -0.74
CA GLN A 46 -1.62 -8.30 -1.43
C GLN A 46 -3.13 -8.21 -1.33
N ALA A 47 -3.60 -7.36 -0.42
CA ALA A 47 -5.00 -7.05 -0.32
C ALA A 47 -5.38 -6.44 -1.67
N THR A 48 -5.89 -7.28 -2.58
CA THR A 48 -6.40 -6.80 -3.86
C THR A 48 -7.47 -5.79 -3.53
N THR A 49 -7.21 -4.53 -3.88
CA THR A 49 -8.17 -3.44 -3.65
C THR A 49 -9.52 -3.87 -4.25
N PRO A 50 -10.60 -3.91 -3.46
CA PRO A 50 -11.92 -4.31 -3.96
C PRO A 50 -12.33 -3.43 -5.13
N VAL A 51 -12.96 -4.01 -6.15
CA VAL A 51 -13.50 -3.28 -7.30
C VAL A 51 -15.02 -3.33 -7.24
N LEU A 52 -15.66 -2.17 -7.07
CA LEU A 52 -17.09 -2.01 -7.06
C LEU A 52 -17.57 -1.62 -8.47
N ARG A 53 -18.62 -2.30 -8.94
CA ARG A 53 -19.22 -2.12 -10.27
C ARG A 53 -20.74 -1.97 -10.15
N GLY A 54 -21.37 -1.44 -11.20
CA GLY A 54 -22.80 -1.26 -11.26
C GLY A 54 -23.25 0.16 -10.92
N SER A 55 -24.53 0.42 -11.10
CA SER A 55 -25.13 1.76 -11.04
C SER A 55 -25.53 2.21 -9.62
N SER A 56 -25.43 1.35 -8.62
CA SER A 56 -25.72 1.71 -7.22
C SER A 56 -24.61 1.23 -6.31
N GLN A 57 -24.00 2.15 -5.55
CA GLN A 57 -22.89 1.87 -4.67
C GLN A 57 -23.18 2.38 -3.25
N SER A 58 -22.68 1.66 -2.25
CA SER A 58 -22.70 2.10 -0.85
C SER A 58 -21.28 2.17 -0.33
N LEU A 59 -20.87 3.35 0.13
CA LEU A 59 -19.58 3.62 0.71
C LEU A 59 -19.75 3.93 2.19
N GLN A 60 -19.08 3.20 3.06
CA GLN A 60 -19.06 3.47 4.49
C GLN A 60 -17.67 3.94 4.88
N ILE A 61 -17.58 5.13 5.46
CA ILE A 61 -16.35 5.68 6.01
C ILE A 61 -16.29 5.28 7.49
N SER A 62 -15.23 4.58 7.87
CA SER A 62 -15.08 4.04 9.23
C SER A 62 -13.61 3.95 9.63
N ARG A 63 -13.35 3.70 10.90
CA ARG A 63 -11.99 3.42 11.40
C ARG A 63 -11.66 1.94 11.28
N LEU A 64 -10.41 1.65 10.91
CA LEU A 64 -9.85 0.31 10.87
C LEU A 64 -8.48 0.31 11.55
N PRO A 65 -8.19 -0.62 12.48
CA PRO A 65 -6.85 -0.81 12.99
C PRO A 65 -5.96 -1.38 11.89
N VAL A 66 -4.82 -0.72 11.62
CA VAL A 66 -3.83 -1.10 10.61
C VAL A 66 -2.43 -1.13 11.22
N ASN A 67 -1.57 -1.96 10.69
CA ASN A 67 -0.18 -2.05 11.10
C ASN A 67 0.73 -2.12 9.87
N PHE A 68 1.39 -1.00 9.54
CA PHE A 68 2.35 -0.92 8.44
C PHE A 68 3.81 -0.84 8.92
N THR A 69 4.01 -0.45 10.17
CA THR A 69 5.35 -0.12 10.70
C THR A 69 5.70 -0.87 11.98
N GLY A 70 5.00 -1.98 12.27
CA GLY A 70 5.17 -2.74 13.51
C GLY A 70 4.27 -2.27 14.67
N HIS A 71 3.61 -1.12 14.54
CA HIS A 71 2.69 -0.59 15.55
C HIS A 71 1.29 -0.43 14.99
N THR A 72 0.28 -0.89 15.73
CA THR A 72 -1.13 -0.71 15.36
C THR A 72 -1.53 0.76 15.47
N ARG A 73 -2.13 1.28 14.41
CA ARG A 73 -2.69 2.63 14.32
C ARG A 73 -4.11 2.56 13.79
N SER A 74 -4.92 3.57 14.10
CA SER A 74 -6.26 3.71 13.55
C SER A 74 -6.20 4.49 12.24
N ALA A 75 -6.63 3.88 11.14
CA ALA A 75 -6.78 4.54 9.84
C ALA A 75 -8.25 4.78 9.53
N ILE A 76 -8.54 5.86 8.79
CA ILE A 76 -9.85 6.09 8.20
C ILE A 76 -9.89 5.35 6.87
N THR A 77 -10.93 4.56 6.65
CA THR A 77 -11.06 3.66 5.52
C THR A 77 -12.43 3.77 4.87
N VAL A 78 -12.54 3.33 3.63
CA VAL A 78 -13.82 3.19 2.93
C VAL A 78 -14.11 1.69 2.76
N ASN A 79 -15.27 1.26 3.24
CA ASN A 79 -15.68 -0.16 3.24
C ASN A 79 -14.63 -1.09 3.86
N GLN A 80 -13.97 -0.63 4.94
CA GLN A 80 -12.91 -1.35 5.66
C GLN A 80 -11.72 -1.74 4.75
N SER A 81 -11.51 -1.02 3.67
CA SER A 81 -10.40 -1.23 2.72
C SER A 81 -9.43 -0.05 2.75
N LEU A 82 -8.13 -0.35 2.68
CA LEU A 82 -7.06 0.62 2.53
C LEU A 82 -6.01 0.04 1.56
N PRO A 83 -5.81 0.64 0.37
CA PRO A 83 -6.55 1.79 -0.17
C PRO A 83 -8.06 1.54 -0.31
N ALA A 84 -8.82 2.63 -0.48
CA ALA A 84 -10.26 2.55 -0.70
C ALA A 84 -10.61 1.71 -1.94
N PRO A 85 -11.84 1.14 -2.02
CA PRO A 85 -12.26 0.39 -3.20
C PRO A 85 -12.15 1.21 -4.49
N THR A 86 -11.79 0.55 -5.58
CA THR A 86 -11.86 1.14 -6.92
C THR A 86 -13.30 1.12 -7.40
N LEU A 87 -13.86 2.27 -7.75
CA LEU A 87 -15.15 2.37 -8.41
C LEU A 87 -14.95 2.32 -9.93
N ARG A 88 -15.69 1.45 -10.62
CA ARG A 88 -15.57 1.31 -12.07
C ARG A 88 -16.93 1.38 -12.75
N TRP A 89 -17.12 2.41 -13.57
CA TRP A 89 -18.34 2.67 -14.29
C TRP A 89 -18.06 2.81 -15.79
N ARG A 90 -19.12 2.80 -16.60
CA ARG A 90 -19.04 3.12 -18.02
C ARG A 90 -19.40 4.59 -18.20
N GLU A 91 -18.76 5.23 -19.17
CA GLU A 91 -19.16 6.56 -19.61
C GLU A 91 -20.63 6.54 -20.10
N GLY A 92 -21.41 7.55 -19.71
CA GLY A 92 -22.82 7.65 -19.98
C GLY A 92 -23.75 6.96 -18.99
N ASP A 93 -23.22 6.15 -18.06
CA ASP A 93 -24.05 5.55 -17.00
C ASP A 93 -24.47 6.61 -15.97
N THR A 94 -25.73 6.52 -15.52
CA THR A 94 -26.19 7.24 -14.34
C THR A 94 -25.92 6.39 -13.11
N VAL A 95 -25.17 6.91 -12.17
CA VAL A 95 -24.71 6.18 -10.99
C VAL A 95 -25.17 6.87 -9.70
N GLY A 96 -25.77 6.10 -8.81
CA GLY A 96 -26.11 6.53 -7.44
C GLY A 96 -25.03 6.04 -6.45
N VAL A 97 -24.45 6.97 -5.70
CA VAL A 97 -23.51 6.65 -4.62
C VAL A 97 -24.08 7.12 -3.29
N ARG A 98 -24.30 6.19 -2.37
CA ARG A 98 -24.69 6.49 -1.01
C ARG A 98 -23.47 6.46 -0.12
N VAL A 99 -23.13 7.59 0.52
CA VAL A 99 -22.04 7.69 1.47
C VAL A 99 -22.61 7.70 2.89
N ARG A 100 -22.06 6.84 3.75
CA ARG A 100 -22.38 6.80 5.19
C ARG A 100 -21.13 7.13 5.98
N ASN A 101 -21.18 8.19 6.78
CA ASN A 101 -20.18 8.45 7.80
C ASN A 101 -20.47 7.60 9.04
N ALA A 102 -19.57 6.66 9.36
CA ALA A 102 -19.60 5.87 10.59
C ALA A 102 -18.52 6.30 11.60
N LEU A 103 -17.88 7.45 11.38
CA LEU A 103 -17.01 8.08 12.36
C LEU A 103 -17.91 8.75 13.43
N THR A 104 -17.62 8.50 14.69
CA THR A 104 -18.44 9.01 15.80
C THR A 104 -17.99 10.37 16.32
N ASP A 105 -16.79 10.77 15.93
CA ASP A 105 -16.04 11.89 16.50
C ASP A 105 -15.74 13.02 15.51
N GLN A 106 -16.06 12.84 14.23
CA GLN A 106 -15.79 13.86 13.22
C GLN A 106 -16.73 13.79 12.01
N ALA A 107 -16.99 14.95 11.42
CA ALA A 107 -17.59 15.05 10.10
C ALA A 107 -16.58 14.66 9.02
N THR A 108 -17.08 14.23 7.87
CA THR A 108 -16.26 13.93 6.69
C THR A 108 -17.04 14.21 5.42
N SER A 109 -16.33 14.43 4.33
CA SER A 109 -16.87 14.53 2.97
C SER A 109 -16.10 13.61 2.02
N VAL A 110 -16.66 13.39 0.85
CA VAL A 110 -15.98 12.71 -0.26
C VAL A 110 -15.80 13.73 -1.37
N HIS A 111 -14.55 14.02 -1.70
CA HIS A 111 -14.22 14.84 -2.85
C HIS A 111 -14.00 13.99 -4.09
N TRP A 112 -14.62 14.39 -5.21
CA TRP A 112 -14.54 13.68 -6.48
C TRP A 112 -13.57 14.39 -7.42
N HIS A 113 -12.29 14.21 -7.19
CA HIS A 113 -11.27 14.89 -7.98
C HIS A 113 -11.38 14.60 -9.48
N GLY A 114 -11.49 15.69 -10.28
CA GLY A 114 -11.57 15.62 -11.75
C GLY A 114 -12.96 15.30 -12.31
N LEU A 115 -14.00 15.17 -11.48
CA LEU A 115 -15.38 15.07 -11.93
C LEU A 115 -16.08 16.42 -11.89
N LEU A 116 -16.93 16.69 -12.89
CA LEU A 116 -17.80 17.88 -12.91
C LEU A 116 -19.10 17.53 -12.20
N LEU A 117 -19.26 17.98 -10.99
CA LEU A 117 -20.40 17.72 -10.13
C LEU A 117 -21.03 19.03 -9.63
N PRO A 118 -22.33 19.04 -9.29
CA PRO A 118 -22.91 20.10 -8.49
C PRO A 118 -22.21 20.19 -7.14
N ALA A 119 -21.97 21.43 -6.66
CA ALA A 119 -21.21 21.67 -5.43
C ALA A 119 -21.77 20.99 -4.16
N ASN A 120 -23.05 20.67 -4.15
CA ASN A 120 -23.70 19.96 -3.03
C ASN A 120 -23.51 18.43 -3.09
N MET A 121 -22.82 17.93 -4.11
CA MET A 121 -22.53 16.50 -4.28
C MET A 121 -21.02 16.19 -4.12
N ASP A 122 -20.20 17.23 -3.85
CA ASP A 122 -18.75 17.12 -3.69
C ASP A 122 -18.29 17.37 -2.25
#